data_c0a60c6b922d95039b08041216028e18
#
_entry.id   c0a60c6b922d95039b08041216028e18
#
_cell.length_a   1.000
_cell.length_b   1.000
_cell.length_c   1.000
_cell.angle_alpha   90.00
_cell.angle_beta   90.00
_cell.angle_gamma   90.00
#
_symmetry.space_group_name_H-M   'P 1'
#
loop_
_entity.id
_entity.type
_entity.pdbx_description
1 polymer ?
#
loop_
_entity_poly.entity_id
_entity_poly.type
_entity_poly.pdbx_seq_one_letter_code
_entity_poly.pdbx_strand_id
1 'polypeptide(L)'
;IEAMKNYANAFEPGEEVVVTEKIHGSNARFLFDGTRMHVGSRKLWKKLTSDTVWNKVLQQSSWIEEWCIQHPNYVLYGETLPTQGKYNYGCASNQVKFLLFDILAPNGQWLPRVRYEASPVGKNWAVMYKSETATEYIANYNHVPILYQGPFDLEKIMALVDGPSTV
;
A
#
# COMPACT_ATOMS: atom_id res chain seq x y z
N ILE A 1 -4.80 -0.64 -11.61
CA ILE A 1 -6.13 -0.86 -11.03
C ILE A 1 -7.13 -0.60 -12.12
N GLU A 2 -7.96 -1.58 -12.41
CA GLU A 2 -9.01 -1.48 -13.42
C GLU A 2 -10.30 -0.96 -12.79
N ALA A 3 -11.14 -0.30 -13.57
CA ALA A 3 -12.38 0.23 -13.05
C ALA A 3 -13.39 -0.90 -12.81
N MET A 4 -14.02 -0.95 -11.65
CA MET A 4 -15.01 -1.97 -11.26
C MET A 4 -16.17 -2.10 -12.25
N LYS A 5 -16.54 -1.00 -12.94
CA LYS A 5 -17.55 -1.03 -14.01
C LYS A 5 -17.24 -1.99 -15.15
N ASN A 6 -15.97 -2.37 -15.33
CA ASN A 6 -15.54 -3.32 -16.36
C ASN A 6 -15.67 -4.78 -15.87
N TYR A 7 -16.00 -4.99 -14.59
CA TYR A 7 -16.05 -6.27 -13.90
C TYR A 7 -17.29 -6.33 -13.01
N ALA A 8 -18.45 -6.19 -13.62
CA ALA A 8 -19.74 -6.10 -12.90
C ALA A 8 -20.00 -7.27 -11.93
N ASN A 9 -19.37 -8.41 -12.17
CA ASN A 9 -19.52 -9.63 -11.36
C ASN A 9 -18.18 -10.01 -10.66
N ALA A 10 -17.29 -9.06 -10.40
CA ALA A 10 -16.01 -9.34 -9.74
C ALA A 10 -16.16 -9.74 -8.28
N PHE A 11 -17.27 -9.35 -7.65
CA PHE A 11 -17.60 -9.67 -6.28
C PHE A 11 -19.04 -10.15 -6.16
N GLU A 12 -19.26 -11.13 -5.31
CA GLU A 12 -20.61 -11.59 -4.97
C GLU A 12 -21.18 -10.81 -3.77
N PRO A 13 -22.50 -10.59 -3.72
CA PRO A 13 -23.12 -9.98 -2.54
C PRO A 13 -22.77 -10.76 -1.27
N GLY A 14 -22.28 -10.04 -0.25
CA GLY A 14 -21.86 -10.64 1.03
C GLY A 14 -20.44 -11.19 1.07
N GLU A 15 -19.70 -11.18 -0.04
CA GLU A 15 -18.26 -11.49 -0.04
C GLU A 15 -17.48 -10.47 0.80
N GLU A 16 -16.57 -10.93 1.67
CA GLU A 16 -15.74 -10.05 2.49
C GLU A 16 -14.75 -9.27 1.62
N VAL A 17 -14.84 -7.95 1.69
CA VAL A 17 -13.99 -7.03 0.91
C VAL A 17 -13.31 -5.99 1.79
N VAL A 18 -12.17 -5.50 1.31
CA VAL A 18 -11.46 -4.35 1.86
C VAL A 18 -11.44 -3.25 0.81
N VAL A 19 -12.05 -2.11 1.13
CA VAL A 19 -12.09 -0.92 0.28
C VAL A 19 -11.06 0.07 0.77
N THR A 20 -10.15 0.50 -0.10
CA THR A 20 -9.10 1.46 0.23
C THR A 20 -9.24 2.73 -0.59
N GLU A 21 -8.73 3.84 -0.03
CA GLU A 21 -8.58 5.06 -0.80
C GLU A 21 -7.61 4.87 -1.95
N LYS A 22 -8.03 5.29 -3.15
CA LYS A 22 -7.14 5.31 -4.31
C LYS A 22 -6.29 6.57 -4.27
N ILE A 23 -5.08 6.44 -3.79
CA ILE A 23 -4.11 7.53 -3.74
C ILE A 23 -3.64 7.91 -5.15
N HIS A 24 -3.49 9.20 -5.38
CA HIS A 24 -2.97 9.75 -6.64
C HIS A 24 -1.50 10.10 -6.50
N GLY A 25 -0.65 9.14 -6.73
CA GLY A 25 0.81 9.24 -6.64
C GLY A 25 1.52 8.57 -7.80
N SER A 26 2.68 8.01 -7.53
CA SER A 26 3.43 7.18 -8.48
C SER A 26 3.61 5.80 -7.90
N ASN A 27 3.17 4.78 -8.64
CA ASN A 27 3.35 3.40 -8.22
C ASN A 27 4.81 3.07 -7.92
N ALA A 28 5.05 2.44 -6.79
CA ALA A 28 6.36 2.02 -6.35
C ALA A 28 6.36 0.56 -5.89
N ARG A 29 7.52 -0.07 -6.00
CA ARG A 29 7.79 -1.39 -5.46
C ARG A 29 9.19 -1.48 -4.91
N PHE A 30 9.32 -2.22 -3.81
CA PHE A 30 10.58 -2.44 -3.10
C PHE A 30 10.76 -3.92 -2.82
N LEU A 31 11.98 -4.40 -2.96
CA LEU A 31 12.37 -5.80 -2.80
C LEU A 31 13.81 -5.87 -2.31
N PHE A 32 14.12 -6.77 -1.39
CA PHE A 32 15.47 -7.25 -1.10
C PHE A 32 15.62 -8.67 -1.62
N ASP A 33 16.61 -8.92 -2.51
CA ASP A 33 16.80 -10.21 -3.14
C ASP A 33 17.70 -11.17 -2.35
N GLY A 34 18.03 -10.81 -1.10
CA GLY A 34 18.99 -11.50 -0.26
C GLY A 34 20.41 -10.93 -0.36
N THR A 35 20.66 -10.04 -1.33
CA THR A 35 21.96 -9.41 -1.56
C THR A 35 21.87 -7.88 -1.55
N ARG A 36 20.85 -7.32 -2.20
CA ARG A 36 20.67 -5.86 -2.35
C ARG A 36 19.21 -5.47 -2.46
N MET A 37 18.95 -4.20 -2.18
CA MET A 37 17.65 -3.58 -2.42
C MET A 37 17.41 -3.36 -3.92
N HIS A 38 16.17 -3.56 -4.33
CA HIS A 38 15.65 -3.19 -5.63
C HIS A 38 14.51 -2.19 -5.44
N VAL A 39 14.54 -1.14 -6.22
CA VAL A 39 13.54 -0.06 -6.18
C VAL A 39 12.97 0.12 -7.58
N GLY A 40 11.67 0.24 -7.70
CA GLY A 40 11.07 0.32 -9.03
C GLY A 40 9.73 1.03 -9.09
N SER A 41 9.38 1.44 -10.30
CA SER A 41 8.02 1.80 -10.69
C SER A 41 7.24 0.54 -11.10
N ARG A 42 5.97 0.71 -11.48
CA ARG A 42 5.12 -0.41 -11.97
C ARG A 42 5.80 -1.28 -13.04
N LYS A 43 6.58 -0.68 -13.95
CA LYS A 43 7.14 -1.39 -15.11
C LYS A 43 8.66 -1.57 -15.07
N LEU A 44 9.38 -0.70 -14.38
CA LEU A 44 10.84 -0.63 -14.49
C LEU A 44 11.49 -0.60 -13.11
N TRP A 45 12.54 -1.40 -12.93
CA TRP A 45 13.49 -1.24 -11.85
C TRP A 45 14.37 -0.01 -12.10
N LYS A 46 14.73 0.70 -11.03
CA LYS A 46 15.52 1.94 -11.07
C LYS A 46 16.93 1.68 -10.54
N LYS A 47 17.89 2.44 -11.04
CA LYS A 47 19.25 2.45 -10.44
C LYS A 47 19.17 3.14 -9.07
N LEU A 48 19.74 2.54 -8.03
CA LEU A 48 19.75 3.10 -6.66
C LEU A 48 20.50 4.44 -6.57
N THR A 49 21.40 4.71 -7.49
CA THR A 49 22.18 5.96 -7.55
C THR A 49 21.45 7.12 -8.25
N SER A 50 20.27 6.87 -8.82
CA SER A 50 19.52 7.91 -9.55
C SER A 50 18.70 8.79 -8.59
N ASP A 51 18.66 10.11 -8.86
CA ASP A 51 17.80 11.03 -8.13
C ASP A 51 16.34 10.89 -8.59
N THR A 52 15.64 9.92 -8.01
CA THR A 52 14.24 9.63 -8.31
C THR A 52 13.40 9.63 -7.04
N VAL A 53 12.09 9.89 -7.18
CA VAL A 53 11.15 9.83 -6.05
C VAL A 53 11.20 8.49 -5.32
N TRP A 54 11.38 7.39 -6.03
CA TRP A 54 11.47 6.05 -5.47
C TRP A 54 12.70 5.87 -4.56
N ASN A 55 13.86 6.39 -4.98
CA ASN A 55 15.08 6.35 -4.16
C ASN A 55 15.00 7.30 -2.97
N LYS A 56 14.38 8.47 -3.15
CA LYS A 56 14.11 9.40 -2.03
C LYS A 56 13.22 8.78 -0.98
N VAL A 57 12.19 8.04 -1.39
CA VAL A 57 11.33 7.29 -0.46
C VAL A 57 12.13 6.28 0.33
N LEU A 58 12.96 5.48 -0.31
CA LEU A 58 13.81 4.49 0.40
C LEU A 58 14.72 5.18 1.43
N GLN A 59 15.29 6.33 1.07
CA GLN A 59 16.15 7.10 1.97
C GLN A 59 15.41 7.75 3.16
N GLN A 60 14.15 8.15 2.97
CA GLN A 60 13.34 8.83 3.98
C GLN A 60 12.46 7.88 4.81
N SER A 61 12.36 6.61 4.44
CA SER A 61 11.47 5.61 5.05
C SER A 61 12.26 4.35 5.40
N SER A 62 13.05 4.40 6.50
CA SER A 62 13.92 3.29 6.92
C SER A 62 13.18 1.97 7.10
N TRP A 63 11.90 2.03 7.53
CA TRP A 63 11.08 0.84 7.73
C TRP A 63 10.98 -0.04 6.46
N ILE A 64 11.07 0.55 5.26
CA ILE A 64 10.96 -0.19 3.99
C ILE A 64 12.15 -1.12 3.83
N GLU A 65 13.36 -0.61 4.01
CA GLU A 65 14.59 -1.40 3.92
C GLU A 65 14.65 -2.45 5.02
N GLU A 66 14.36 -2.05 6.26
CA GLU A 66 14.34 -2.94 7.42
C GLU A 66 13.38 -4.11 7.21
N TRP A 67 12.15 -3.81 6.75
CA TRP A 67 11.16 -4.83 6.49
C TRP A 67 11.59 -5.75 5.34
N CYS A 68 12.07 -5.20 4.23
CA CYS A 68 12.51 -6.00 3.08
C CYS A 68 13.69 -6.93 3.42
N ILE A 69 14.63 -6.48 4.26
CA ILE A 69 15.77 -7.30 4.73
C ILE A 69 15.28 -8.48 5.58
N GLN A 70 14.28 -8.25 6.44
CA GLN A 70 13.66 -9.31 7.25
C GLN A 70 12.82 -10.29 6.42
N HIS A 71 12.35 -9.86 5.23
CA HIS A 71 11.48 -10.63 4.34
C HIS A 71 12.07 -10.72 2.92
N PRO A 72 13.18 -11.43 2.73
CA PRO A 72 13.82 -11.54 1.42
C PRO A 72 12.86 -12.11 0.37
N ASN A 73 12.92 -11.53 -0.84
CA ASN A 73 12.10 -11.90 -2.00
C ASN A 73 10.60 -11.59 -1.88
N TYR A 74 10.14 -10.96 -0.80
CA TYR A 74 8.83 -10.33 -0.79
C TYR A 74 8.90 -8.98 -1.51
N VAL A 75 7.82 -8.58 -2.15
CA VAL A 75 7.73 -7.28 -2.83
C VAL A 75 6.66 -6.43 -2.16
N LEU A 76 7.06 -5.27 -1.64
CA LEU A 76 6.13 -4.23 -1.21
C LEU A 76 5.66 -3.45 -2.43
N TYR A 77 4.35 -3.31 -2.60
CA TYR A 77 3.71 -2.48 -3.62
C TYR A 77 2.95 -1.34 -2.96
N GLY A 78 3.13 -0.14 -3.47
CA GLY A 78 2.47 1.03 -2.92
C GLY A 78 2.53 2.23 -3.85
N GLU A 79 2.16 3.38 -3.29
CA GLU A 79 2.13 4.66 -3.96
C GLU A 79 3.11 5.63 -3.30
N THR A 80 3.96 6.30 -4.09
CA THR A 80 4.85 7.36 -3.61
C THR A 80 4.19 8.72 -3.74
N LEU A 81 4.37 9.58 -2.73
CA LEU A 81 3.82 10.93 -2.63
C LEU A 81 4.94 11.95 -2.36
N PRO A 82 4.80 13.23 -2.76
CA PRO A 82 3.74 13.74 -3.64
C PRO A 82 3.97 13.30 -5.08
N THR A 83 2.90 13.36 -5.87
CA THR A 83 3.03 13.26 -7.34
C THR A 83 3.38 14.63 -7.93
N GLN A 84 3.81 14.65 -9.18
CA GLN A 84 3.92 15.89 -9.95
C GLN A 84 2.51 16.41 -10.24
N GLY A 85 2.01 17.33 -9.43
CA GLY A 85 0.66 17.88 -9.62
C GLY A 85 0.10 18.61 -8.41
N LYS A 86 -1.22 18.74 -8.37
CA LYS A 86 -1.95 19.55 -7.39
C LYS A 86 -2.02 18.93 -5.98
N TYR A 87 -1.80 17.61 -5.84
CA TYR A 87 -2.01 16.90 -4.58
C TYR A 87 -0.68 16.62 -3.90
N ASN A 88 -0.41 17.31 -2.79
CA ASN A 88 0.81 17.09 -2.01
C ASN A 88 0.60 16.19 -0.78
N TYR A 89 -0.65 15.85 -0.44
CA TYR A 89 -0.99 14.98 0.68
C TYR A 89 -0.27 15.36 1.99
N GLY A 90 -0.19 16.67 2.27
CA GLY A 90 0.50 17.18 3.46
C GLY A 90 2.02 16.98 3.47
N CYS A 91 2.64 16.58 2.37
CA CYS A 91 4.09 16.54 2.27
C CYS A 91 4.68 17.94 2.25
N ALA A 92 5.68 18.20 3.12
CA ALA A 92 6.48 19.41 3.07
C ALA A 92 7.38 19.42 1.82
N SER A 93 8.02 20.56 1.56
CA SER A 93 9.01 20.65 0.47
C SER A 93 10.12 19.59 0.65
N ASN A 94 10.42 18.87 -0.41
CA ASN A 94 11.39 17.75 -0.44
C ASN A 94 11.02 16.53 0.43
N GLN A 95 9.89 16.52 1.09
CA GLN A 95 9.39 15.35 1.78
C GLN A 95 8.72 14.41 0.78
N VAL A 96 8.99 13.12 0.94
CA VAL A 96 8.29 12.05 0.21
C VAL A 96 7.73 11.03 1.20
N LYS A 97 6.63 10.40 0.81
CA LYS A 97 5.98 9.34 1.59
C LYS A 97 5.76 8.11 0.69
N PHE A 98 5.64 6.97 1.30
CA PHE A 98 5.20 5.75 0.66
C PHE A 98 4.03 5.18 1.43
N LEU A 99 2.95 4.88 0.71
CA LEU A 99 1.79 4.23 1.25
C LEU A 99 1.66 2.85 0.60
N LEU A 100 1.84 1.82 1.41
CA LEU A 100 1.72 0.42 1.00
C LEU A 100 0.26 0.11 0.66
N PHE A 101 0.02 -0.70 -0.36
CA PHE A 101 -1.30 -1.25 -0.64
C PHE A 101 -1.31 -2.77 -0.86
N ASP A 102 -0.21 -3.40 -1.29
CA ASP A 102 -0.14 -4.84 -1.46
C ASP A 102 1.26 -5.39 -1.15
N ILE A 103 1.31 -6.65 -0.73
CA ILE A 103 2.54 -7.43 -0.55
C ILE A 103 2.44 -8.68 -1.40
N LEU A 104 3.44 -8.92 -2.23
CA LEU A 104 3.59 -10.13 -3.03
C LEU A 104 4.62 -11.05 -2.37
N ALA A 105 4.22 -12.26 -2.05
CA ALA A 105 5.11 -13.28 -1.49
C ALA A 105 6.01 -13.93 -2.57
N PRO A 106 7.12 -14.59 -2.18
CA PRO A 106 8.04 -15.24 -3.12
C PRO A 106 7.40 -16.34 -3.99
N ASN A 107 6.34 -16.97 -3.49
CA ASN A 107 5.56 -17.98 -4.22
C ASN A 107 4.60 -17.39 -5.27
N GLY A 108 4.58 -16.06 -5.44
CA GLY A 108 3.71 -15.35 -6.38
C GLY A 108 2.30 -15.08 -5.85
N GLN A 109 2.00 -15.38 -4.60
CA GLN A 109 0.71 -15.09 -3.97
C GLN A 109 0.69 -13.69 -3.36
N TRP A 110 -0.41 -12.98 -3.56
CA TRP A 110 -0.70 -11.74 -2.84
C TRP A 110 -1.12 -12.07 -1.41
N LEU A 111 -0.56 -11.36 -0.43
CA LEU A 111 -0.96 -11.55 0.95
C LEU A 111 -2.34 -10.91 1.17
N PRO A 112 -3.33 -11.67 1.67
CA PRO A 112 -4.59 -11.10 2.14
C PRO A 112 -4.34 -10.06 3.22
N ARG A 113 -5.08 -8.95 3.19
CA ARG A 113 -4.98 -7.87 4.16
C ARG A 113 -6.29 -7.73 4.93
N VAL A 114 -6.16 -7.41 6.21
CA VAL A 114 -7.28 -7.06 7.07
C VAL A 114 -6.87 -5.90 7.96
N ARG A 115 -7.84 -5.07 8.32
CA ARG A 115 -7.62 -4.03 9.31
C ARG A 115 -7.48 -4.70 10.69
N TYR A 116 -6.43 -4.36 11.41
CA TYR A 116 -6.20 -4.80 12.76
C TYR A 116 -6.26 -3.62 13.72
N GLU A 117 -7.14 -3.68 14.71
CA GLU A 117 -7.22 -2.68 15.79
C GLU A 117 -6.35 -3.15 16.95
N ALA A 118 -5.17 -2.56 17.10
CA ALA A 118 -4.20 -2.98 18.11
C ALA A 118 -4.58 -2.60 19.56
N SER A 119 -5.57 -1.70 19.76
CA SER A 119 -6.03 -1.32 21.12
C SER A 119 -7.33 -0.51 21.07
N PRO A 120 -8.26 -0.72 22.00
CA PRO A 120 -9.44 0.13 22.16
C PRO A 120 -9.12 1.53 22.73
N VAL A 121 -7.89 1.79 23.15
CA VAL A 121 -7.45 3.03 23.78
C VAL A 121 -6.33 3.69 22.98
N GLY A 122 -6.62 4.08 21.75
CA GLY A 122 -5.66 4.86 20.97
C GLY A 122 -5.82 4.64 19.47
N LYS A 123 -5.63 5.70 18.70
CA LYS A 123 -5.75 5.73 17.24
C LYS A 123 -4.65 4.95 16.49
N ASN A 124 -4.04 3.95 17.12
CA ASN A 124 -2.98 3.16 16.51
C ASN A 124 -3.58 1.93 15.81
N TRP A 125 -3.74 2.07 14.52
CA TRP A 125 -4.19 1.01 13.64
C TRP A 125 -2.97 0.34 13.01
N ALA A 126 -3.05 -0.95 12.79
CA ALA A 126 -2.14 -1.66 11.90
C ALA A 126 -2.96 -2.36 10.82
N VAL A 127 -2.40 -2.50 9.65
CA VAL A 127 -2.92 -3.37 8.60
C VAL A 127 -2.18 -4.68 8.73
N MET A 128 -2.95 -5.75 8.90
CA MET A 128 -2.41 -7.09 9.00
C MET A 128 -2.40 -7.74 7.62
N TYR A 129 -1.26 -8.27 7.22
CA TYR A 129 -1.12 -9.13 6.06
C TYR A 129 -0.89 -10.55 6.55
N LYS A 130 -1.76 -11.45 6.18
CA LYS A 130 -1.74 -12.83 6.69
C LYS A 130 -1.58 -13.82 5.55
N SER A 131 -0.64 -14.75 5.73
CA SER A 131 -0.55 -15.98 4.93
C SER A 131 -0.68 -17.20 5.83
N GLU A 132 -0.65 -18.39 5.26
CA GLU A 132 -0.65 -19.64 6.04
C GLU A 132 0.57 -19.76 6.98
N THR A 133 1.67 -19.11 6.63
CA THR A 133 2.96 -19.23 7.32
C THR A 133 3.45 -17.96 8.00
N ALA A 134 2.83 -16.80 7.74
CA ALA A 134 3.28 -15.51 8.25
C ALA A 134 2.13 -14.55 8.51
N THR A 135 2.31 -13.69 9.52
CA THR A 135 1.43 -12.55 9.79
C THR A 135 2.28 -11.32 9.96
N GLU A 136 2.06 -10.32 9.08
CA GLU A 136 2.81 -9.06 9.07
C GLU A 136 1.92 -7.91 9.49
N TYR A 137 2.45 -7.02 10.32
CA TYR A 137 1.76 -5.83 10.78
C TYR A 137 2.45 -4.59 10.23
N ILE A 138 1.73 -3.83 9.44
CA ILE A 138 2.20 -2.54 8.91
C ILE A 138 1.43 -1.42 9.60
N ALA A 139 2.15 -0.45 10.16
CA ALA A 139 1.51 0.71 10.78
C ALA A 139 0.59 1.43 9.78
N ASN A 140 -0.57 1.88 10.24
CA ASN A 140 -1.59 2.46 9.38
C ASN A 140 -1.12 3.70 8.62
N TYR A 141 -0.21 4.50 9.19
CA TYR A 141 0.36 5.69 8.53
C TYR A 141 1.30 5.35 7.36
N ASN A 142 1.69 4.09 7.23
CA ASN A 142 2.48 3.57 6.11
C ASN A 142 1.62 2.81 5.09
N HIS A 143 0.30 2.80 5.26
CA HIS A 143 -0.63 2.09 4.40
C HIS A 143 -1.65 3.04 3.79
N VAL A 144 -2.15 2.71 2.58
CA VAL A 144 -3.31 3.43 2.02
C VAL A 144 -4.51 3.29 2.95
N PRO A 145 -5.28 4.36 3.19
CA PRO A 145 -6.40 4.31 4.11
C PRO A 145 -7.41 3.22 3.74
N ILE A 146 -7.84 2.46 4.74
CA ILE A 146 -8.96 1.53 4.61
C ILE A 146 -10.24 2.30 4.94
N LEU A 147 -11.10 2.46 3.94
CA LEU A 147 -12.36 3.18 4.04
C LEU A 147 -13.50 2.28 4.53
N TYR A 148 -13.45 0.99 4.17
CA TYR A 148 -14.45 0.02 4.55
C TYR A 148 -13.84 -1.39 4.58
N GLN A 149 -14.32 -2.21 5.51
CA GLN A 149 -14.05 -3.65 5.53
C GLN A 149 -15.31 -4.36 5.98
N GLY A 150 -15.72 -5.38 5.25
CA GLY A 150 -16.91 -6.17 5.54
C GLY A 150 -17.53 -6.75 4.28
N PRO A 151 -18.77 -7.26 4.38
CA PRO A 151 -19.48 -7.84 3.25
C PRO A 151 -19.61 -6.86 2.08
N PHE A 152 -19.43 -7.34 0.85
CA PHE A 152 -19.60 -6.54 -0.35
C PHE A 152 -21.04 -5.98 -0.44
N ASP A 153 -21.12 -4.67 -0.41
CA ASP A 153 -22.36 -3.88 -0.53
C ASP A 153 -22.06 -2.69 -1.46
N LEU A 154 -22.55 -2.76 -2.68
CA LEU A 154 -22.25 -1.75 -3.70
C LEU A 154 -22.71 -0.35 -3.30
N GLU A 155 -23.88 -0.21 -2.64
CA GLU A 155 -24.40 1.09 -2.24
C GLU A 155 -23.52 1.74 -1.20
N LYS A 156 -23.08 0.98 -0.18
CA LYS A 156 -22.14 1.46 0.83
C LYS A 156 -20.80 1.86 0.23
N ILE A 157 -20.28 1.05 -0.69
CA ILE A 157 -18.99 1.34 -1.35
C ILE A 157 -19.11 2.59 -2.21
N MET A 158 -20.18 2.74 -2.97
CA MET A 158 -20.39 3.93 -3.80
C MET A 158 -20.55 5.21 -2.98
N ALA A 159 -21.11 5.14 -1.78
CA ALA A 159 -21.19 6.28 -0.87
C ALA A 159 -19.82 6.78 -0.37
N LEU A 160 -18.76 5.99 -0.49
CA LEU A 160 -17.40 6.36 -0.11
C LEU A 160 -16.62 7.04 -1.24
N VAL A 161 -17.13 7.01 -2.49
CA VAL A 161 -16.37 7.46 -3.68
C VAL A 161 -16.16 8.97 -3.71
N ASP A 162 -17.10 9.75 -3.21
CA ASP A 162 -17.11 11.22 -3.29
C ASP A 162 -16.64 11.90 -1.99
N GLY A 163 -15.99 11.16 -1.10
CA GLY A 163 -15.45 11.69 0.15
C GLY A 163 -14.14 12.48 -0.02
N PRO A 164 -13.79 13.37 0.93
CA PRO A 164 -12.47 13.99 0.97
C PRO A 164 -11.40 12.93 1.23
N SER A 165 -10.16 13.18 0.73
CA SER A 165 -9.01 12.33 1.07
C SER A 165 -8.78 12.28 2.57
N THR A 166 -8.40 11.10 3.08
CA THR A 166 -8.09 10.86 4.49
C THR A 166 -6.58 10.82 4.77
N VAL A 167 -5.75 11.08 3.74
CA VAL A 167 -4.27 11.14 3.81
C VAL A 167 -3.78 12.55 4.13
#